data_f93d7d7ede7304ca8cfcd420fc47489b
#
_entry.id   f93d7d7ede7304ca8cfcd420fc47489b
#
_cell.length_a   1.000
_cell.length_b   1.000
_cell.length_c   1.000
_cell.angle_alpha   90.00
_cell.angle_beta   90.00
_cell.angle_gamma   90.00
#
_symmetry.space_group_name_H-M   'P 1'
#
loop_
_entity.id
_entity.type
_entity.pdbx_description
1 polymer ?
#
loop_
_entity_poly.entity_id
_entity_poly.type
_entity_poly.pdbx_seq_one_letter_code
_entity_poly.pdbx_strand_id
1 'polypeptide(L)'
;MGLNKSWIHQSGEILFQGENLNSLSEKEMRKKRGRNLCMILQNGMRAFDPSCVIGVHLRETLAEHFGWSNKKIEVKMKHAMESVMLKNSIEIMNQYPHQLSGGMLQRIMIALALVLEPDIIIADEPTTALDTISQFEVVEQFIKLRERMGCSMIFVSHDLGVVKKIANKILVMKEGVIIERDTVQNVFSEPKHEYTRYLVSNRLALSNNFKNLMGRS
;
A
#
# COMPACT_ATOMS: atom_id res chain seq x y z
N MET A 1 -4.01 0.33 13.13
CA MET A 1 -5.22 1.15 13.14
C MET A 1 -6.30 0.55 14.05
N GLY A 2 -6.03 0.50 15.34
CA GLY A 2 -6.95 -0.03 16.34
C GLY A 2 -7.07 -1.56 16.38
N LEU A 3 -6.05 -2.26 15.95
CA LEU A 3 -6.00 -3.74 16.03
C LEU A 3 -5.36 -4.24 17.33
N ASN A 4 -5.05 -3.34 18.26
CA ASN A 4 -4.42 -3.71 19.52
C ASN A 4 -5.39 -4.51 20.38
N LYS A 5 -5.00 -5.73 20.72
CA LYS A 5 -5.69 -6.50 21.73
C LYS A 5 -5.41 -5.89 23.11
N SER A 6 -6.34 -6.02 24.04
CA SER A 6 -6.29 -5.43 25.40
C SER A 6 -5.03 -5.77 26.22
N TRP A 7 -4.26 -6.78 25.82
CA TRP A 7 -3.04 -7.22 26.48
C TRP A 7 -1.74 -6.62 25.87
N ILE A 8 -1.86 -5.78 24.81
CA ILE A 8 -0.71 -5.10 24.20
C ILE A 8 -0.54 -3.75 24.89
N HIS A 9 0.59 -3.55 25.56
CA HIS A 9 0.98 -2.25 26.09
C HIS A 9 1.36 -1.32 24.94
N GLN A 10 0.71 -0.16 24.87
CA GLN A 10 1.02 0.90 23.93
C GLN A 10 1.45 2.15 24.69
N SER A 11 2.59 2.73 24.34
CA SER A 11 3.06 4.01 24.86
C SER A 11 3.44 4.96 23.74
N GLY A 12 3.48 6.27 24.03
CA GLY A 12 3.76 7.30 23.04
C GLY A 12 2.51 7.83 22.35
N GLU A 13 2.72 8.73 21.39
CA GLU A 13 1.67 9.44 20.69
C GLU A 13 1.76 9.20 19.18
N ILE A 14 0.61 9.13 18.54
CA ILE A 14 0.50 9.14 17.08
C ILE A 14 -0.27 10.40 16.69
N LEU A 15 0.45 11.40 16.23
CA LEU A 15 -0.14 12.68 15.87
C LEU A 15 -0.48 12.72 14.37
N PHE A 16 -1.73 13.03 14.06
CA PHE A 16 -2.20 13.28 12.71
C PHE A 16 -2.87 14.66 12.68
N GLN A 17 -2.30 15.61 11.92
CA GLN A 17 -2.75 17.00 11.84
C GLN A 17 -2.93 17.67 13.22
N GLY A 18 -2.01 17.35 14.17
CA GLY A 18 -2.03 17.86 15.53
C GLY A 18 -2.95 17.11 16.50
N GLU A 19 -3.74 16.15 16.03
CA GLU A 19 -4.64 15.34 16.86
C GLU A 19 -3.99 13.99 17.20
N ASN A 20 -4.03 13.59 18.47
CA ASN A 20 -3.49 12.30 18.89
C ASN A 20 -4.49 11.17 18.59
N LEU A 21 -4.13 10.31 17.62
CA LEU A 21 -4.98 9.19 17.20
C LEU A 21 -5.23 8.16 18.31
N ASN A 22 -4.31 8.04 19.27
CA ASN A 22 -4.45 7.10 20.38
C ASN A 22 -5.54 7.50 21.39
N SER A 23 -5.91 8.80 21.43
CA SER A 23 -6.96 9.30 22.32
C SER A 23 -8.36 9.22 21.71
N LEU A 24 -8.47 8.87 20.44
CA LEU A 24 -9.76 8.83 19.73
C LEU A 24 -10.56 7.59 20.13
N SER A 25 -11.87 7.80 20.31
CA SER A 25 -12.82 6.70 20.40
C SER A 25 -12.90 5.94 19.07
N GLU A 26 -13.35 4.66 19.14
CA GLU A 26 -13.53 3.86 17.92
C GLU A 26 -14.48 4.51 16.89
N LYS A 27 -15.48 5.23 17.37
CA LYS A 27 -16.42 5.99 16.51
C LYS A 27 -15.73 7.12 15.76
N GLU A 28 -14.83 7.85 16.41
CA GLU A 28 -14.04 8.93 15.80
C GLU A 28 -12.99 8.35 14.85
N MET A 29 -12.29 7.29 15.26
CA MET A 29 -11.32 6.61 14.43
C MET A 29 -11.95 6.02 13.17
N ARG A 30 -13.17 5.46 13.25
CA ARG A 30 -13.92 4.97 12.10
C ARG A 30 -14.21 6.06 11.07
N LYS A 31 -14.47 7.30 11.50
CA LYS A 31 -14.65 8.44 10.57
C LYS A 31 -13.38 8.82 9.82
N LYS A 32 -12.22 8.60 10.43
CA LYS A 32 -10.92 8.90 9.81
C LYS A 32 -10.47 7.79 8.85
N ARG A 33 -10.80 6.53 9.15
CA ARG A 33 -10.50 5.41 8.25
C ARG A 33 -11.22 5.60 6.92
N GLY A 34 -10.50 5.38 5.83
CA GLY A 34 -10.98 5.59 4.47
C GLY A 34 -10.92 7.05 3.99
N ARG A 35 -11.31 8.01 4.82
CA ARG A 35 -11.28 9.44 4.46
C ARG A 35 -9.90 10.08 4.60
N ASN A 36 -9.25 9.87 5.74
CA ASN A 36 -7.94 10.46 6.02
C ASN A 36 -6.84 9.42 5.97
N LEU A 37 -7.13 8.21 6.45
CA LEU A 37 -6.17 7.13 6.60
C LEU A 37 -6.66 5.91 5.81
N CYS A 38 -5.98 5.56 4.74
CA CYS A 38 -6.27 4.35 3.95
C CYS A 38 -5.16 3.33 4.16
N MET A 39 -5.54 2.06 4.36
CA MET A 39 -4.58 0.96 4.48
C MET A 39 -4.74 0.00 3.30
N ILE A 40 -3.64 -0.30 2.62
CA ILE A 40 -3.56 -1.29 1.56
C ILE A 40 -2.77 -2.48 2.11
N LEU A 41 -3.46 -3.64 2.21
CA LEU A 41 -2.94 -4.83 2.85
C LEU A 41 -2.03 -5.64 1.93
N GLN A 42 -1.14 -6.42 2.53
CA GLN A 42 -0.21 -7.33 1.88
C GLN A 42 -0.87 -8.32 0.91
N ASN A 43 -2.01 -8.84 1.26
CA ASN A 43 -2.75 -9.81 0.46
C ASN A 43 -4.13 -9.24 0.10
N GLY A 44 -4.33 -8.89 -1.18
CA GLY A 44 -5.59 -8.39 -1.69
C GLY A 44 -6.78 -9.29 -1.39
N MET A 45 -6.58 -10.62 -1.36
CA MET A 45 -7.63 -11.58 -0.98
C MET A 45 -8.18 -11.36 0.44
N ARG A 46 -7.34 -10.87 1.37
CA ARG A 46 -7.78 -10.59 2.76
C ARG A 46 -8.55 -9.29 2.91
N ALA A 47 -8.52 -8.44 1.89
CA ALA A 47 -9.25 -7.16 1.89
C ALA A 47 -10.74 -7.34 1.53
N PHE A 48 -11.08 -8.48 0.92
CA PHE A 48 -12.42 -8.75 0.38
C PHE A 48 -13.00 -10.01 1.02
N ASP A 49 -14.29 -9.98 1.33
CA ASP A 49 -15.03 -11.18 1.72
C ASP A 49 -15.17 -12.11 0.50
N PRO A 50 -14.67 -13.35 0.56
CA PRO A 50 -14.71 -14.26 -0.58
C PRO A 50 -16.13 -14.68 -0.99
N SER A 51 -17.13 -14.48 -0.15
CA SER A 51 -18.52 -14.78 -0.43
C SER A 51 -19.27 -13.72 -1.22
N CYS A 52 -18.66 -12.53 -1.38
CA CYS A 52 -19.25 -11.39 -2.08
C CYS A 52 -18.44 -11.03 -3.34
N VAL A 53 -19.13 -10.58 -4.38
CA VAL A 53 -18.45 -10.03 -5.57
C VAL A 53 -17.79 -8.68 -5.24
N ILE A 54 -16.74 -8.34 -5.95
CA ILE A 54 -15.95 -7.10 -5.75
C ILE A 54 -16.83 -5.86 -5.71
N GLY A 55 -17.81 -5.78 -6.59
CA GLY A 55 -18.71 -4.62 -6.68
C GLY A 55 -19.53 -4.35 -5.43
N VAL A 56 -19.84 -5.38 -4.62
CA VAL A 56 -20.54 -5.20 -3.32
C VAL A 56 -19.64 -4.42 -2.39
N HIS A 57 -18.37 -4.85 -2.20
CA HIS A 57 -17.41 -4.18 -1.32
C HIS A 57 -17.17 -2.72 -1.70
N LEU A 58 -17.02 -2.47 -3.01
CA LEU A 58 -16.76 -1.11 -3.51
C LEU A 58 -17.98 -0.20 -3.29
N ARG A 59 -19.19 -0.72 -3.55
CA ARG A 59 -20.43 0.04 -3.32
C ARG A 59 -20.67 0.32 -1.85
N GLU A 60 -20.55 -0.66 -0.98
CA GLU A 60 -20.71 -0.47 0.47
C GLU A 60 -19.71 0.53 1.02
N THR A 61 -18.42 0.38 0.68
CA THR A 61 -17.37 1.29 1.16
C THR A 61 -17.64 2.73 0.71
N LEU A 62 -17.90 2.95 -0.58
CA LEU A 62 -18.09 4.31 -1.11
C LEU A 62 -19.44 4.92 -0.73
N ALA A 63 -20.48 4.10 -0.57
CA ALA A 63 -21.76 4.57 -0.04
C ALA A 63 -21.65 5.01 1.41
N GLU A 64 -20.95 4.25 2.28
CA GLU A 64 -20.71 4.61 3.67
C GLU A 64 -19.90 5.91 3.81
N HIS A 65 -18.87 6.11 2.96
CA HIS A 65 -18.01 7.28 3.06
C HIS A 65 -18.61 8.55 2.43
N PHE A 66 -19.37 8.43 1.35
CA PHE A 66 -19.82 9.58 0.55
C PHE A 66 -21.34 9.67 0.37
N GLY A 67 -22.10 8.66 0.76
CA GLY A 67 -23.53 8.59 0.50
C GLY A 67 -23.89 8.52 -0.99
N TRP A 68 -22.98 8.05 -1.83
CA TRP A 68 -23.20 8.02 -3.29
C TRP A 68 -24.14 6.89 -3.71
N SER A 69 -24.91 7.16 -4.79
CA SER A 69 -25.70 6.14 -5.44
C SER A 69 -24.82 5.12 -6.18
N ASN A 70 -25.31 3.90 -6.36
CA ASN A 70 -24.59 2.84 -7.07
C ASN A 70 -24.11 3.28 -8.47
N LYS A 71 -24.96 4.00 -9.22
CA LYS A 71 -24.61 4.53 -10.54
C LYS A 71 -23.40 5.47 -10.49
N LYS A 72 -23.35 6.37 -9.48
CA LYS A 72 -22.21 7.28 -9.31
C LYS A 72 -20.94 6.52 -8.93
N ILE A 73 -21.05 5.52 -8.06
CA ILE A 73 -19.94 4.66 -7.64
C ILE A 73 -19.37 3.90 -8.84
N GLU A 74 -20.22 3.28 -9.66
CA GLU A 74 -19.79 2.56 -10.85
C GLU A 74 -19.02 3.44 -11.83
N VAL A 75 -19.49 4.66 -12.09
CA VAL A 75 -18.79 5.62 -12.95
C VAL A 75 -17.44 6.01 -12.37
N LYS A 76 -17.37 6.32 -11.05
CA LYS A 76 -16.11 6.70 -10.38
C LYS A 76 -15.12 5.54 -10.35
N MET A 77 -15.58 4.34 -10.02
CA MET A 77 -14.74 3.15 -10.00
C MET A 77 -14.25 2.75 -11.38
N LYS A 78 -15.08 2.88 -12.42
CA LYS A 78 -14.67 2.64 -13.80
C LYS A 78 -13.45 3.49 -14.15
N HIS A 79 -13.51 4.80 -13.97
CA HIS A 79 -12.40 5.70 -14.26
C HIS A 79 -11.16 5.39 -13.41
N ALA A 80 -11.34 5.09 -12.12
CA ALA A 80 -10.24 4.73 -11.25
C ALA A 80 -9.58 3.41 -11.66
N MET A 81 -10.36 2.39 -11.99
CA MET A 81 -9.84 1.09 -12.48
C MET A 81 -9.11 1.23 -13.81
N GLU A 82 -9.64 2.01 -14.76
CA GLU A 82 -8.96 2.30 -16.03
C GLU A 82 -7.59 2.98 -15.79
N SER A 83 -7.51 3.90 -14.83
CA SER A 83 -6.26 4.60 -14.51
C SER A 83 -5.16 3.68 -13.91
N VAL A 84 -5.55 2.54 -13.33
CA VAL A 84 -4.64 1.51 -12.83
C VAL A 84 -4.53 0.31 -13.77
N MET A 85 -4.86 0.50 -15.05
CA MET A 85 -4.75 -0.50 -16.13
C MET A 85 -5.68 -1.72 -15.98
N LEU A 86 -6.77 -1.59 -15.23
CA LEU A 86 -7.83 -2.59 -15.17
C LEU A 86 -8.90 -2.25 -16.21
N LYS A 87 -8.95 -3.03 -17.28
CA LYS A 87 -9.99 -2.95 -18.30
C LYS A 87 -11.22 -3.75 -17.88
N ASN A 88 -12.38 -3.50 -18.49
CA ASN A 88 -13.64 -4.22 -18.21
C ASN A 88 -14.10 -4.13 -16.74
N SER A 89 -14.07 -2.93 -16.17
CA SER A 89 -14.41 -2.69 -14.77
C SER A 89 -15.75 -3.28 -14.33
N ILE A 90 -16.77 -3.28 -15.18
CA ILE A 90 -18.09 -3.87 -14.89
C ILE A 90 -17.98 -5.39 -14.71
N GLU A 91 -17.23 -6.07 -15.56
CA GLU A 91 -17.00 -7.50 -15.46
C GLU A 91 -16.25 -7.84 -14.17
N ILE A 92 -15.17 -7.10 -13.89
CA ILE A 92 -14.36 -7.25 -12.66
C ILE A 92 -15.24 -7.04 -11.41
N MET A 93 -16.12 -6.05 -11.41
CA MET A 93 -17.01 -5.79 -10.27
C MET A 93 -18.02 -6.92 -10.03
N ASN A 94 -18.32 -7.74 -11.04
CA ASN A 94 -19.21 -8.89 -10.93
C ASN A 94 -18.48 -10.20 -10.60
N GLN A 95 -17.15 -10.18 -10.48
CA GLN A 95 -16.34 -11.34 -10.12
C GLN A 95 -16.13 -11.41 -8.61
N TYR A 96 -15.96 -12.64 -8.12
CA TYR A 96 -15.53 -12.92 -6.75
C TYR A 96 -14.02 -12.75 -6.61
N PRO A 97 -13.51 -12.43 -5.41
CA PRO A 97 -12.06 -12.25 -5.19
C PRO A 97 -11.20 -13.40 -5.71
N HIS A 98 -11.63 -14.65 -5.52
CA HIS A 98 -10.91 -15.84 -5.96
C HIS A 98 -10.84 -16.04 -7.49
N GLN A 99 -11.63 -15.32 -8.27
CA GLN A 99 -11.59 -15.32 -9.72
C GLN A 99 -10.59 -14.34 -10.32
N LEU A 100 -9.96 -13.52 -9.46
CA LEU A 100 -9.02 -12.47 -9.85
C LEU A 100 -7.60 -12.81 -9.42
N SER A 101 -6.61 -12.36 -10.20
CA SER A 101 -5.22 -12.47 -9.79
C SER A 101 -4.89 -11.54 -8.61
N GLY A 102 -3.84 -11.88 -7.84
CA GLY A 102 -3.37 -11.02 -6.74
C GLY A 102 -3.05 -9.60 -7.19
N GLY A 103 -2.43 -9.45 -8.38
CA GLY A 103 -2.14 -8.15 -8.96
C GLY A 103 -3.40 -7.36 -9.33
N MET A 104 -4.47 -8.02 -9.81
CA MET A 104 -5.75 -7.36 -10.08
C MET A 104 -6.40 -6.87 -8.78
N LEU A 105 -6.43 -7.71 -7.74
CA LEU A 105 -6.97 -7.32 -6.44
C LEU A 105 -6.20 -6.14 -5.83
N GLN A 106 -4.87 -6.14 -5.97
CA GLN A 106 -4.03 -5.04 -5.51
C GLN A 106 -4.35 -3.74 -6.25
N ARG A 107 -4.50 -3.80 -7.56
CA ARG A 107 -4.89 -2.62 -8.38
C ARG A 107 -6.30 -2.14 -8.06
N ILE A 108 -7.24 -3.03 -7.71
CA ILE A 108 -8.58 -2.64 -7.25
C ILE A 108 -8.49 -1.84 -5.94
N MET A 109 -7.66 -2.27 -4.99
CA MET A 109 -7.44 -1.50 -3.75
C MET A 109 -6.81 -0.13 -4.02
N ILE A 110 -5.85 -0.03 -4.96
CA ILE A 110 -5.27 1.25 -5.38
C ILE A 110 -6.34 2.12 -6.05
N ALA A 111 -7.18 1.55 -6.92
CA ALA A 111 -8.29 2.27 -7.55
C ALA A 111 -9.30 2.80 -6.52
N LEU A 112 -9.60 2.00 -5.49
CA LEU A 112 -10.44 2.45 -4.38
C LEU A 112 -9.79 3.60 -3.60
N ALA A 113 -8.49 3.52 -3.31
CA ALA A 113 -7.74 4.60 -2.67
C ALA A 113 -7.75 5.89 -3.51
N LEU A 114 -7.66 5.78 -4.85
CA LEU A 114 -7.80 6.93 -5.77
C LEU A 114 -9.17 7.62 -5.65
N VAL A 115 -10.24 6.86 -5.38
CA VAL A 115 -11.59 7.41 -5.24
C VAL A 115 -11.83 7.96 -3.84
N LEU A 116 -11.21 7.37 -2.82
CA LEU A 116 -11.31 7.82 -1.42
C LEU A 116 -10.51 9.10 -1.17
N GLU A 117 -9.44 9.35 -1.92
CA GLU A 117 -8.55 10.52 -1.81
C GLU A 117 -8.06 10.76 -0.37
N PRO A 118 -7.44 9.78 0.31
CA PRO A 118 -7.01 9.93 1.69
C PRO A 118 -5.76 10.83 1.82
N ASP A 119 -5.57 11.43 3.00
CA ASP A 119 -4.37 12.22 3.32
C ASP A 119 -3.12 11.35 3.48
N ILE A 120 -3.30 10.12 4.02
CA ILE A 120 -2.22 9.16 4.24
C ILE A 120 -2.63 7.78 3.72
N ILE A 121 -1.73 7.16 2.96
CA ILE A 121 -1.81 5.75 2.57
C ILE A 121 -0.76 4.95 3.34
N ILE A 122 -1.17 3.87 3.98
CA ILE A 122 -0.29 2.88 4.60
C ILE A 122 -0.35 1.63 3.74
N ALA A 123 0.72 1.34 3.02
CA ALA A 123 0.86 0.15 2.19
C ALA A 123 1.77 -0.85 2.90
N ASP A 124 1.17 -1.94 3.39
CA ASP A 124 1.87 -2.97 4.16
C ASP A 124 2.17 -4.17 3.25
N GLU A 125 3.45 -4.29 2.87
CA GLU A 125 3.96 -5.34 1.97
C GLU A 125 3.10 -5.55 0.70
N PRO A 126 2.72 -4.49 -0.02
CA PRO A 126 1.65 -4.56 -1.03
C PRO A 126 2.05 -5.33 -2.29
N THR A 127 3.28 -5.79 -2.40
CA THR A 127 3.81 -6.48 -3.59
C THR A 127 4.32 -7.89 -3.32
N THR A 128 4.33 -8.36 -2.08
CA THR A 128 4.97 -9.63 -1.68
C THR A 128 4.37 -10.87 -2.35
N ALA A 129 3.08 -10.86 -2.65
CA ALA A 129 2.38 -12.00 -3.27
C ALA A 129 2.28 -11.90 -4.81
N LEU A 130 3.07 -11.01 -5.43
CA LEU A 130 3.01 -10.75 -6.86
C LEU A 130 4.26 -11.31 -7.57
N ASP A 131 4.08 -11.72 -8.82
CA ASP A 131 5.20 -11.98 -9.73
C ASP A 131 5.95 -10.67 -10.05
N THR A 132 7.17 -10.78 -10.55
CA THR A 132 8.07 -9.63 -10.78
C THR A 132 7.47 -8.57 -11.71
N ILE A 133 6.72 -8.97 -12.74
CA ILE A 133 6.10 -8.02 -13.69
C ILE A 133 4.97 -7.28 -13.00
N SER A 134 4.06 -8.01 -12.36
CA SER A 134 2.94 -7.43 -11.59
C SER A 134 3.44 -6.53 -10.45
N GLN A 135 4.52 -6.92 -9.76
CA GLN A 135 5.16 -6.10 -8.73
C GLN A 135 5.61 -4.74 -9.28
N PHE A 136 6.33 -4.76 -10.42
CA PHE A 136 6.79 -3.53 -11.06
C PHE A 136 5.62 -2.60 -11.43
N GLU A 137 4.60 -3.15 -12.06
CA GLU A 137 3.40 -2.40 -12.47
C GLU A 137 2.65 -1.80 -11.28
N VAL A 138 2.49 -2.55 -10.19
CA VAL A 138 1.84 -2.08 -8.97
C VAL A 138 2.65 -0.95 -8.31
N VAL A 139 3.97 -1.05 -8.24
CA VAL A 139 4.84 0.02 -7.73
C VAL A 139 4.70 1.30 -8.54
N GLU A 140 4.65 1.20 -9.87
CA GLU A 140 4.37 2.34 -10.75
C GLU A 140 3.01 2.99 -10.46
N GLN A 141 1.98 2.18 -10.18
CA GLN A 141 0.67 2.72 -9.81
C GLN A 141 0.72 3.47 -8.46
N PHE A 142 1.48 2.98 -7.47
CA PHE A 142 1.66 3.71 -6.21
C PHE A 142 2.39 5.04 -6.39
N ILE A 143 3.40 5.10 -7.25
CA ILE A 143 4.11 6.35 -7.56
C ILE A 143 3.16 7.36 -8.21
N LYS A 144 2.43 6.95 -9.24
CA LYS A 144 1.44 7.79 -9.92
C LYS A 144 0.32 8.25 -8.97
N LEU A 145 -0.15 7.37 -8.11
CA LEU A 145 -1.17 7.70 -7.09
C LEU A 145 -0.66 8.81 -6.17
N ARG A 146 0.55 8.67 -5.62
CA ARG A 146 1.16 9.68 -4.74
C ARG A 146 1.33 11.02 -5.46
N GLU A 147 1.85 11.01 -6.68
CA GLU A 147 2.05 12.23 -7.48
C GLU A 147 0.73 12.94 -7.79
N ARG A 148 -0.30 12.17 -8.17
CA ARG A 148 -1.62 12.70 -8.51
C ARG A 148 -2.35 13.29 -7.31
N MET A 149 -2.25 12.65 -6.14
CA MET A 149 -3.01 13.03 -4.95
C MET A 149 -2.24 13.98 -4.03
N GLY A 150 -0.89 14.02 -4.13
CA GLY A 150 -0.06 14.76 -3.18
C GLY A 150 -0.14 14.21 -1.75
N CYS A 151 -0.65 12.98 -1.56
CA CYS A 151 -0.82 12.37 -0.24
C CYS A 151 0.52 11.88 0.33
N SER A 152 0.58 11.76 1.65
CA SER A 152 1.68 11.10 2.33
C SER A 152 1.54 9.58 2.22
N MET A 153 2.67 8.87 2.11
CA MET A 153 2.65 7.41 2.01
C MET A 153 3.65 6.78 2.97
N ILE A 154 3.19 5.81 3.75
CA ILE A 154 4.03 4.91 4.53
C ILE A 154 4.02 3.57 3.78
N PHE A 155 5.16 3.20 3.22
CA PHE A 155 5.32 1.99 2.42
C PHE A 155 6.23 1.01 3.14
N VAL A 156 5.69 -0.10 3.60
CA VAL A 156 6.44 -1.17 4.26
C VAL A 156 6.81 -2.22 3.22
N SER A 157 8.09 -2.56 3.13
CA SER A 157 8.58 -3.62 2.24
C SER A 157 9.94 -4.14 2.68
N HIS A 158 10.18 -5.41 2.42
CA HIS A 158 11.49 -6.04 2.53
C HIS A 158 12.29 -5.99 1.22
N ASP A 159 11.67 -5.60 0.10
CA ASP A 159 12.35 -5.42 -1.19
C ASP A 159 12.99 -4.04 -1.30
N LEU A 160 14.30 -3.99 -1.10
CA LEU A 160 15.09 -2.77 -1.23
C LEU A 160 15.00 -2.10 -2.61
N GLY A 161 14.62 -2.84 -3.68
CA GLY A 161 14.43 -2.27 -4.99
C GLY A 161 13.17 -1.46 -5.14
N VAL A 162 12.12 -1.98 -4.57
CA VAL A 162 10.87 -1.28 -4.46
C VAL A 162 11.06 -0.04 -3.58
N VAL A 163 11.69 -0.20 -2.41
CA VAL A 163 11.97 0.91 -1.50
C VAL A 163 12.79 2.00 -2.18
N LYS A 164 13.88 1.64 -2.86
CA LYS A 164 14.73 2.61 -3.59
C LYS A 164 13.95 3.41 -4.65
N LYS A 165 12.96 2.80 -5.25
CA LYS A 165 12.16 3.40 -6.32
C LYS A 165 11.07 4.34 -5.81
N ILE A 166 10.42 3.99 -4.69
CA ILE A 166 9.23 4.71 -4.21
C ILE A 166 9.51 5.67 -3.05
N ALA A 167 10.52 5.40 -2.21
CA ALA A 167 10.74 6.14 -0.98
C ALA A 167 11.51 7.45 -1.18
N ASN A 168 11.20 8.45 -0.35
CA ASN A 168 12.02 9.66 -0.17
C ASN A 168 12.90 9.52 1.07
N LYS A 169 12.34 8.94 2.15
CA LYS A 169 13.03 8.65 3.43
C LYS A 169 12.82 7.20 3.79
N ILE A 170 13.78 6.63 4.47
CA ILE A 170 13.77 5.23 4.91
C ILE A 170 13.92 5.16 6.43
N LEU A 171 13.15 4.27 7.03
CA LEU A 171 13.32 3.79 8.39
C LEU A 171 13.71 2.32 8.31
N VAL A 172 14.91 1.96 8.75
CA VAL A 172 15.34 0.57 8.84
C VAL A 172 14.99 0.05 10.22
N MET A 173 14.25 -1.06 10.26
CA MET A 173 13.83 -1.70 11.51
C MET A 173 14.51 -3.06 11.67
N LYS A 174 14.94 -3.37 12.87
CA LYS A 174 15.39 -4.71 13.28
C LYS A 174 14.85 -5.02 14.67
N GLU A 175 14.25 -6.20 14.81
CA GLU A 175 13.72 -6.68 16.11
C GLU A 175 12.76 -5.67 16.79
N GLY A 176 11.92 -4.98 15.98
CA GLY A 176 10.96 -3.98 16.46
C GLY A 176 11.53 -2.60 16.77
N VAL A 177 12.85 -2.39 16.58
CA VAL A 177 13.53 -1.11 16.86
C VAL A 177 13.94 -0.44 15.55
N ILE A 178 13.77 0.89 15.47
CA ILE A 178 14.33 1.69 14.38
C ILE A 178 15.83 1.86 14.64
N ILE A 179 16.65 1.24 13.78
CA ILE A 179 18.12 1.24 13.91
C ILE A 179 18.79 2.29 13.01
N GLU A 180 18.11 2.73 11.96
CA GLU A 180 18.59 3.78 11.07
C GLU A 180 17.42 4.56 10.44
N ARG A 181 17.62 5.86 10.27
CA ARG A 181 16.66 6.76 9.60
C ARG A 181 17.40 7.81 8.81
N ASP A 182 17.20 7.83 7.49
CA ASP A 182 17.81 8.83 6.62
C ASP A 182 17.04 8.94 5.27
N THR A 183 17.53 9.78 4.37
CA THR A 183 17.05 9.81 2.98
C THR A 183 17.38 8.51 2.26
N VAL A 184 16.62 8.18 1.21
CA VAL A 184 16.90 6.99 0.39
C VAL A 184 18.34 7.02 -0.15
N GLN A 185 18.82 8.19 -0.53
CA GLN A 185 20.17 8.38 -1.07
C GLN A 185 21.24 7.97 -0.06
N ASN A 186 21.18 8.53 1.17
CA ASN A 186 22.14 8.25 2.22
C ASN A 186 22.14 6.78 2.68
N VAL A 187 20.94 6.20 2.87
CA VAL A 187 20.81 4.79 3.27
C VAL A 187 21.46 3.84 2.26
N PHE A 188 21.39 4.16 0.95
CA PHE A 188 21.98 3.31 -0.08
C PHE A 188 23.45 3.60 -0.38
N SER A 189 23.93 4.84 -0.22
CA SER A 189 25.31 5.19 -0.51
C SER A 189 26.25 5.07 0.72
N GLU A 190 25.74 5.45 1.90
CA GLU A 190 26.52 5.54 3.14
C GLU A 190 25.73 4.98 4.34
N PRO A 191 25.35 3.69 4.33
CA PRO A 191 24.61 3.09 5.44
C PRO A 191 25.44 3.10 6.73
N LYS A 192 24.86 3.64 7.80
CA LYS A 192 25.55 3.84 9.09
C LYS A 192 25.53 2.60 9.96
N HIS A 193 24.40 1.90 10.00
CA HIS A 193 24.25 0.70 10.83
C HIS A 193 24.73 -0.56 10.10
N GLU A 194 25.37 -1.47 10.82
CA GLU A 194 25.90 -2.73 10.26
C GLU A 194 24.84 -3.55 9.53
N TYR A 195 23.65 -3.69 10.13
CA TYR A 195 22.55 -4.41 9.51
C TYR A 195 22.07 -3.76 8.20
N THR A 196 22.05 -2.43 8.13
CA THR A 196 21.72 -1.71 6.89
C THR A 196 22.77 -1.97 5.82
N ARG A 197 24.05 -1.93 6.17
CA ARG A 197 25.16 -2.29 5.26
C ARG A 197 25.00 -3.69 4.72
N TYR A 198 24.68 -4.66 5.59
CA TYR A 198 24.42 -6.04 5.19
C TYR A 198 23.26 -6.13 4.19
N LEU A 199 22.12 -5.49 4.45
CA LEU A 199 20.98 -5.49 3.55
C LEU A 199 21.29 -4.90 2.17
N VAL A 200 21.97 -3.73 2.15
CA VAL A 200 22.31 -3.03 0.91
C VAL A 200 23.34 -3.82 0.10
N SER A 201 24.38 -4.37 0.74
CA SER A 201 25.43 -5.15 0.05
C SER A 201 24.90 -6.44 -0.56
N ASN A 202 24.06 -7.18 0.15
CA ASN A 202 23.45 -8.41 -0.37
C ASN A 202 22.61 -8.14 -1.62
N ARG A 203 21.86 -7.04 -1.65
CA ARG A 203 21.11 -6.68 -2.83
C ARG A 203 22.01 -6.33 -4.02
N LEU A 204 23.09 -5.57 -3.79
CA LEU A 204 24.03 -5.21 -4.86
C LEU A 204 24.67 -6.47 -5.44
N ALA A 205 25.05 -7.43 -4.60
CA ALA A 205 25.60 -8.71 -5.03
C ALA A 205 24.61 -9.51 -5.91
N LEU A 206 23.34 -9.61 -5.51
CA LEU A 206 22.28 -10.26 -6.30
C LEU A 206 22.06 -9.56 -7.65
N SER A 207 22.00 -8.22 -7.66
CA SER A 207 21.82 -7.44 -8.90
C SER A 207 23.00 -7.59 -9.86
N ASN A 208 24.22 -7.61 -9.35
CA ASN A 208 25.44 -7.78 -10.18
C ASN A 208 25.56 -9.20 -10.72
N ASN A 209 25.26 -10.22 -9.92
CA ASN A 209 25.24 -11.62 -10.37
C ASN A 209 24.21 -11.82 -11.50
N PHE A 210 23.02 -11.23 -11.36
CA PHE A 210 21.98 -11.33 -12.39
C PHE A 210 22.40 -10.65 -13.70
N LYS A 211 23.01 -9.44 -13.63
CA LYS A 211 23.56 -8.74 -14.80
C LYS A 211 24.67 -9.56 -15.49
N ASN A 212 25.54 -10.20 -14.72
CA ASN A 212 26.63 -11.03 -15.25
C ASN A 212 26.11 -12.30 -15.93
N LEU A 213 25.00 -12.88 -15.44
CA LEU A 213 24.35 -14.03 -16.04
C LEU A 213 23.61 -13.67 -17.36
N MET A 214 22.95 -12.52 -17.38
CA MET A 214 22.21 -12.05 -18.57
C MET A 214 23.09 -11.42 -19.64
N GLY A 215 24.28 -10.91 -19.29
CA GLY A 215 25.26 -10.35 -20.24
C GLY A 215 26.20 -11.39 -20.88
N ARG A 216 25.96 -12.69 -20.64
CA ARG A 216 26.70 -13.81 -21.24
C ARG A 216 25.94 -14.53 -22.36
N SER A 217 24.93 -13.91 -22.95
CA SER A 217 24.21 -14.39 -24.13
C SER A 217 24.50 -13.53 -25.35
#